data_718742bf0c4393af48f4c708b2ee21f1
#
_entry.id   718742bf0c4393af48f4c708b2ee21f1
#
_cell.length_a   1.000
_cell.length_b   1.000
_cell.length_c   1.000
_cell.angle_alpha   90.00
_cell.angle_beta   90.00
_cell.angle_gamma   90.00
#
_symmetry.space_group_name_H-M   'P 1'
#
loop_
_entity.id
_entity.type
_entity.pdbx_description
1 polymer ?
#
loop_
_entity_poly.entity_id
_entity_poly.type
_entity_poly.pdbx_seq_one_letter_code
_entity_poly.pdbx_strand_id
1 'polypeptide(L)'
;SAAIGALGAFYLAVMAKYPHQVWWWSLVGAIVGAVLSAKQGSLVIMLVSASIGGTFLGTVVPGLWNLRTSPALRKNLNESVFLTAKTTAMVCWLFVGSALFSAVFALHGGQSLIERWVRGMDLSPLGFLFMSQVIIFLLGWPLEWTEIIIIFCPIFIPLLDHFKVDPILFGIMVAVNLQAAFLSPPVAMSAFYLKGVSPKHVTLNQIFAGMMPYMLIVILCLAFMYIWPGMTLWLPEFLYGK
;
A
#
# COMPACT_ATOMS: atom_id res chain seq x y z
N SER A 1 8.10 3.26 1.34
CA SER A 1 7.38 3.66 0.11
C SER A 1 6.70 5.02 0.24
N ALA A 2 5.99 5.32 1.33
CA ALA A 2 5.31 6.61 1.52
C ALA A 2 6.29 7.81 1.53
N ALA A 3 7.44 7.69 2.16
CA ALA A 3 8.46 8.74 2.20
C ALA A 3 9.02 9.04 0.80
N ILE A 4 9.22 8.02 -0.04
CA ILE A 4 9.69 8.18 -1.41
C ILE A 4 8.62 8.86 -2.26
N GLY A 5 7.36 8.48 -2.11
CA GLY A 5 6.23 9.12 -2.78
C GLY A 5 6.07 10.60 -2.39
N ALA A 6 6.18 10.91 -1.10
CA ALA A 6 6.12 12.28 -0.60
C ALA A 6 7.28 13.14 -1.11
N LEU A 7 8.52 12.60 -1.12
CA LEU A 7 9.68 13.27 -1.71
C LEU A 7 9.52 13.48 -3.21
N GLY A 8 8.99 12.50 -3.94
CA GLY A 8 8.70 12.62 -5.38
C GLY A 8 7.64 13.69 -5.67
N ALA A 9 6.54 13.71 -4.92
CA ALA A 9 5.50 14.72 -5.07
C ALA A 9 6.02 16.14 -4.74
N PHE A 10 6.81 16.27 -3.67
CA PHE A 10 7.45 17.53 -3.31
C PHE A 10 8.45 17.99 -4.37
N TYR A 11 9.24 17.06 -4.92
CA TYR A 11 10.15 17.34 -6.04
C TYR A 11 9.41 17.91 -7.25
N LEU A 12 8.31 17.26 -7.66
CA LEU A 12 7.50 17.72 -8.78
C LEU A 12 6.88 19.11 -8.51
N ALA A 13 6.39 19.34 -7.29
CA ALA A 13 5.81 20.63 -6.91
C ALA A 13 6.84 21.77 -6.92
N VAL A 14 8.07 21.51 -6.43
CA VAL A 14 9.16 22.48 -6.45
C VAL A 14 9.68 22.69 -7.88
N MET A 15 9.79 21.62 -8.68
CA MET A 15 10.20 21.65 -10.07
C MET A 15 9.23 22.47 -10.94
N ALA A 16 7.93 22.32 -10.72
CA ALA A 16 6.91 23.07 -11.46
C ALA A 16 7.02 24.59 -11.25
N LYS A 17 7.48 25.01 -10.07
CA LYS A 17 7.56 26.43 -9.71
C LYS A 17 8.94 27.03 -9.89
N TYR A 18 10.01 26.24 -9.72
CA TYR A 18 11.40 26.69 -9.74
C TYR A 18 12.28 25.76 -10.60
N PRO A 19 12.00 25.57 -11.91
CA PRO A 19 12.63 24.52 -12.71
C PRO A 19 14.16 24.69 -12.80
N HIS A 20 14.67 25.92 -12.97
CA HIS A 20 16.11 26.16 -13.07
C HIS A 20 16.88 25.79 -11.80
N GLN A 21 16.35 26.14 -10.62
CA GLN A 21 17.01 25.82 -9.35
C GLN A 21 17.02 24.29 -9.10
N VAL A 22 15.90 23.61 -9.36
CA VAL A 22 15.79 22.16 -9.20
C VAL A 22 16.77 21.44 -10.13
N TRP A 23 16.89 21.88 -11.38
CA TRP A 23 17.78 21.25 -12.36
C TRP A 23 19.26 21.29 -11.92
N TRP A 24 19.75 22.46 -11.49
CA TRP A 24 21.12 22.62 -11.02
C TRP A 24 21.41 21.77 -9.78
N TRP A 25 20.55 21.80 -8.77
CA TRP A 25 20.75 21.04 -7.56
C TRP A 25 20.57 19.53 -7.76
N SER A 26 19.71 19.11 -8.67
CA SER A 26 19.59 17.71 -9.05
C SER A 26 20.85 17.20 -9.73
N LEU A 27 21.46 18.01 -10.58
CA LEU A 27 22.71 17.66 -11.26
C LEU A 27 23.87 17.55 -10.25
N VAL A 28 24.00 18.50 -9.34
CA VAL A 28 24.99 18.44 -8.26
C VAL A 28 24.79 17.19 -7.40
N GLY A 29 23.55 16.90 -7.00
CA GLY A 29 23.22 15.73 -6.20
C GLY A 29 23.49 14.40 -6.91
N ALA A 30 23.24 14.35 -8.22
CA ALA A 30 23.55 13.18 -9.04
C ALA A 30 25.06 12.94 -9.11
N ILE A 31 25.86 14.00 -9.31
CA ILE A 31 27.33 13.89 -9.31
C ILE A 31 27.85 13.41 -7.95
N VAL A 32 27.37 14.01 -6.85
CA VAL A 32 27.77 13.61 -5.49
C VAL A 32 27.39 12.15 -5.21
N GLY A 33 26.18 11.74 -5.55
CA GLY A 33 25.74 10.34 -5.39
C GLY A 33 26.58 9.36 -6.22
N ALA A 34 26.92 9.71 -7.44
CA ALA A 34 27.77 8.90 -8.31
C ALA A 34 29.21 8.78 -7.76
N VAL A 35 29.81 9.90 -7.30
CA VAL A 35 31.16 9.91 -6.72
C VAL A 35 31.25 9.09 -5.43
N LEU A 36 30.26 9.22 -4.55
CA LEU A 36 30.23 8.47 -3.28
C LEU A 36 30.10 6.97 -3.49
N SER A 37 29.43 6.55 -4.56
CA SER A 37 29.23 5.14 -4.87
C SER A 37 30.26 4.57 -5.85
N ALA A 38 31.12 5.38 -6.44
CA ALA A 38 32.13 4.94 -7.41
C ALA A 38 33.09 3.87 -6.84
N LYS A 39 33.35 3.91 -5.53
CA LYS A 39 34.18 2.91 -4.85
C LYS A 39 33.59 1.48 -4.81
N GLN A 40 32.29 1.34 -5.04
CA GLN A 40 31.61 0.03 -4.98
C GLN A 40 31.65 -0.75 -6.31
N GLY A 41 32.17 -0.17 -7.39
CA GLY A 41 32.44 -0.84 -8.66
C GLY A 41 31.21 -1.30 -9.47
N SER A 42 29.99 -1.12 -8.96
CA SER A 42 28.75 -1.51 -9.64
C SER A 42 28.08 -0.30 -10.30
N LEU A 43 27.91 -0.37 -11.62
CA LEU A 43 27.24 0.66 -12.39
C LEU A 43 25.77 0.88 -11.96
N VAL A 44 25.10 -0.19 -11.54
CA VAL A 44 23.71 -0.12 -11.04
C VAL A 44 23.64 0.68 -9.73
N ILE A 45 24.54 0.41 -8.79
CA ILE A 45 24.59 1.14 -7.50
C ILE A 45 24.92 2.62 -7.77
N MET A 46 25.80 2.91 -8.71
CA MET A 46 26.16 4.26 -9.08
C MET A 46 24.98 5.03 -9.69
N LEU A 47 24.20 4.41 -10.58
CA LEU A 47 23.00 5.01 -11.16
C LEU A 47 21.90 5.24 -10.14
N VAL A 48 21.66 4.27 -9.25
CA VAL A 48 20.66 4.39 -8.19
C VAL A 48 21.03 5.49 -7.21
N SER A 49 22.28 5.55 -6.74
CA SER A 49 22.73 6.59 -5.80
C SER A 49 22.79 7.98 -6.44
N ALA A 50 23.14 8.08 -7.72
CA ALA A 50 23.05 9.34 -8.48
C ALA A 50 21.59 9.82 -8.58
N SER A 51 20.65 8.93 -8.88
CA SER A 51 19.22 9.27 -8.95
C SER A 51 18.68 9.73 -7.60
N ILE A 52 19.00 9.00 -6.51
CA ILE A 52 18.59 9.37 -5.16
C ILE A 52 19.21 10.69 -4.72
N GLY A 53 20.52 10.87 -4.94
CA GLY A 53 21.22 12.11 -4.61
C GLY A 53 20.68 13.31 -5.39
N GLY A 54 20.44 13.13 -6.69
CA GLY A 54 19.87 14.16 -7.56
C GLY A 54 18.47 14.60 -7.12
N THR A 55 17.57 13.65 -6.88
CA THR A 55 16.21 13.98 -6.42
C THR A 55 16.21 14.59 -5.02
N PHE A 56 17.06 14.10 -4.13
CA PHE A 56 17.13 14.61 -2.75
C PHE A 56 17.65 16.08 -2.72
N LEU A 57 18.81 16.36 -3.30
CA LEU A 57 19.37 17.72 -3.29
C LEU A 57 18.54 18.68 -4.15
N GLY A 58 18.04 18.22 -5.32
CA GLY A 58 17.15 19.01 -6.16
C GLY A 58 15.82 19.38 -5.50
N THR A 59 15.40 18.65 -4.48
CA THR A 59 14.18 18.93 -3.72
C THR A 59 14.46 19.78 -2.49
N VAL A 60 15.42 19.34 -1.69
CA VAL A 60 15.65 19.90 -0.34
C VAL A 60 16.24 21.30 -0.44
N VAL A 61 17.24 21.50 -1.28
CA VAL A 61 17.92 22.80 -1.34
C VAL A 61 17.02 23.92 -1.90
N PRO A 62 16.39 23.79 -3.08
CA PRO A 62 15.46 24.81 -3.56
C PRO A 62 14.22 24.93 -2.67
N GLY A 63 13.74 23.82 -2.11
CA GLY A 63 12.61 23.80 -1.20
C GLY A 63 12.87 24.65 0.04
N LEU A 64 14.00 24.41 0.74
CA LEU A 64 14.40 25.17 1.93
C LEU A 64 14.67 26.65 1.62
N TRP A 65 15.34 26.92 0.49
CA TRP A 65 15.63 28.29 0.07
C TRP A 65 14.34 29.07 -0.17
N ASN A 66 13.39 28.48 -0.86
CA ASN A 66 12.12 29.13 -1.22
C ASN A 66 11.06 29.09 -0.10
N LEU A 67 11.25 28.28 0.97
CA LEU A 67 10.36 28.29 2.13
C LEU A 67 10.29 29.67 2.83
N ARG A 68 11.39 30.43 2.81
CA ARG A 68 11.42 31.76 3.41
C ARG A 68 10.69 32.81 2.57
N THR A 69 10.70 32.64 1.26
CA THR A 69 10.20 33.63 0.31
C THR A 69 8.78 33.35 -0.20
N SER A 70 8.28 32.13 -0.06
CA SER A 70 6.97 31.72 -0.57
C SER A 70 6.03 31.28 0.54
N PRO A 71 5.05 32.15 0.95
CA PRO A 71 4.04 31.79 1.94
C PRO A 71 3.19 30.57 1.54
N ALA A 72 2.92 30.41 0.22
CA ALA A 72 2.17 29.27 -0.31
C ALA A 72 2.92 27.94 -0.11
N LEU A 73 4.24 27.95 -0.34
CA LEU A 73 5.07 26.75 -0.14
C LEU A 73 5.10 26.35 1.34
N ARG A 74 5.23 27.34 2.24
CA ARG A 74 5.17 27.11 3.70
C ARG A 74 3.83 26.53 4.13
N LYS A 75 2.71 27.06 3.61
CA LYS A 75 1.37 26.57 3.90
C LYS A 75 1.23 25.12 3.45
N ASN A 76 1.59 24.81 2.21
CA ASN A 76 1.50 23.45 1.67
C ASN A 76 2.37 22.47 2.45
N LEU A 77 3.59 22.87 2.85
CA LEU A 77 4.46 22.04 3.67
C LEU A 77 3.85 21.75 5.04
N ASN A 78 3.33 22.78 5.72
CA ASN A 78 2.67 22.60 7.00
C ASN A 78 1.45 21.66 6.89
N GLU A 79 0.60 21.86 5.87
CA GLU A 79 -0.55 20.98 5.63
C GLU A 79 -0.11 19.53 5.38
N SER A 80 0.94 19.33 4.60
CA SER A 80 1.50 18.00 4.34
C SER A 80 2.06 17.34 5.60
N VAL A 81 2.81 18.09 6.42
CA VAL A 81 3.36 17.60 7.69
C VAL A 81 2.24 17.24 8.66
N PHE A 82 1.23 18.11 8.80
CA PHE A 82 0.08 17.86 9.67
C PHE A 82 -0.72 16.65 9.21
N LEU A 83 -0.96 16.52 7.91
CA LEU A 83 -1.66 15.36 7.34
C LEU A 83 -0.88 14.07 7.60
N THR A 84 0.42 14.08 7.35
CA THR A 84 1.30 12.92 7.62
C THR A 84 1.28 12.56 9.10
N ALA A 85 1.42 13.54 10.00
CA ALA A 85 1.40 13.30 11.44
C ALA A 85 0.07 12.69 11.90
N LYS A 86 -1.07 13.22 11.42
CA LYS A 86 -2.40 12.68 11.74
C LYS A 86 -2.56 11.25 11.24
N THR A 87 -2.18 10.99 9.99
CA THR A 87 -2.30 9.65 9.40
C THR A 87 -1.40 8.65 10.13
N THR A 88 -0.16 9.03 10.44
CA THR A 88 0.76 8.18 11.19
C THR A 88 0.23 7.89 12.60
N ALA A 89 -0.28 8.90 13.31
CA ALA A 89 -0.86 8.72 14.63
C ALA A 89 -2.09 7.78 14.58
N MET A 90 -2.96 7.95 13.59
CA MET A 90 -4.11 7.06 13.37
C MET A 90 -3.66 5.61 13.16
N VAL A 91 -2.70 5.38 12.28
CA VAL A 91 -2.17 4.03 12.03
C VAL A 91 -1.53 3.44 13.27
N CYS A 92 -0.74 4.21 14.04
CA CYS A 92 -0.17 3.73 15.31
C CYS A 92 -1.26 3.31 16.31
N TRP A 93 -2.34 4.09 16.44
CA TRP A 93 -3.46 3.73 17.32
C TRP A 93 -4.21 2.49 16.84
N LEU A 94 -4.37 2.32 15.52
CA LEU A 94 -4.94 1.09 14.95
C LEU A 94 -4.08 -0.13 15.30
N PHE A 95 -2.75 -0.03 15.19
CA PHE A 95 -1.85 -1.11 15.59
C PHE A 95 -1.96 -1.47 17.08
N VAL A 96 -2.02 -0.47 17.96
CA VAL A 96 -2.21 -0.71 19.39
C VAL A 96 -3.57 -1.37 19.67
N GLY A 97 -4.63 -0.83 19.10
CA GLY A 97 -5.98 -1.37 19.27
C GLY A 97 -6.12 -2.81 18.76
N SER A 98 -5.58 -3.10 17.58
CA SER A 98 -5.64 -4.44 17.00
C SER A 98 -4.75 -5.44 17.76
N ALA A 99 -3.59 -5.03 18.27
CA ALA A 99 -2.76 -5.89 19.11
C ALA A 99 -3.46 -6.26 20.40
N LEU A 100 -4.13 -5.30 21.05
CA LEU A 100 -4.94 -5.55 22.24
C LEU A 100 -6.13 -6.48 21.92
N PHE A 101 -6.84 -6.22 20.83
CA PHE A 101 -7.95 -7.07 20.38
C PHE A 101 -7.47 -8.50 20.13
N SER A 102 -6.39 -8.68 19.36
CA SER A 102 -5.83 -10.00 19.04
C SER A 102 -5.39 -10.75 20.30
N ALA A 103 -4.76 -10.06 21.26
CA ALA A 103 -4.35 -10.66 22.53
C ALA A 103 -5.57 -11.12 23.36
N VAL A 104 -6.56 -10.25 23.53
CA VAL A 104 -7.80 -10.60 24.27
C VAL A 104 -8.56 -11.73 23.56
N PHE A 105 -8.68 -11.67 22.25
CA PHE A 105 -9.34 -12.69 21.44
C PHE A 105 -8.65 -14.06 21.59
N ALA A 106 -7.32 -14.09 21.53
CA ALA A 106 -6.54 -15.32 21.73
C ALA A 106 -6.68 -15.88 23.16
N LEU A 107 -6.59 -15.02 24.18
CA LEU A 107 -6.73 -15.41 25.60
C LEU A 107 -8.11 -16.02 25.90
N HIS A 108 -9.16 -15.54 25.26
CA HIS A 108 -10.51 -16.08 25.41
C HIS A 108 -10.81 -17.29 24.51
N GLY A 109 -9.80 -17.82 23.83
CA GLY A 109 -9.97 -18.99 22.97
C GLY A 109 -10.73 -18.71 21.68
N GLY A 110 -10.80 -17.45 21.23
CA GLY A 110 -11.51 -17.07 20.01
C GLY A 110 -10.93 -17.75 18.76
N GLN A 111 -9.61 -17.90 18.68
CA GLN A 111 -8.97 -18.63 17.59
C GLN A 111 -9.41 -20.09 17.55
N SER A 112 -9.38 -20.79 18.69
CA SER A 112 -9.79 -22.19 18.78
C SER A 112 -11.29 -22.41 18.52
N LEU A 113 -12.12 -21.38 18.78
CA LEU A 113 -13.54 -21.40 18.43
C LEU A 113 -13.74 -21.36 16.93
N ILE A 114 -13.06 -20.41 16.24
CA ILE A 114 -13.12 -20.28 14.78
C ILE A 114 -12.54 -21.51 14.10
N GLU A 115 -11.39 -22.02 14.57
CA GLU A 115 -10.79 -23.23 14.03
C GLU A 115 -11.77 -24.41 14.10
N ARG A 116 -12.40 -24.66 15.26
CA ARG A 116 -13.38 -25.74 15.42
C ARG A 116 -14.59 -25.58 14.51
N TRP A 117 -15.06 -24.34 14.37
CA TRP A 117 -16.20 -24.04 13.51
C TRP A 117 -15.87 -24.27 12.02
N VAL A 118 -14.72 -23.80 11.57
CA VAL A 118 -14.27 -23.96 10.18
C VAL A 118 -13.91 -25.42 9.86
N ARG A 119 -13.26 -26.12 10.80
CA ARG A 119 -12.96 -27.57 10.66
C ARG A 119 -14.23 -28.40 10.59
N GLY A 120 -15.29 -28.02 11.32
CA GLY A 120 -16.58 -28.69 11.29
C GLY A 120 -17.37 -28.51 10.00
N MET A 121 -16.91 -27.64 9.10
CA MET A 121 -17.54 -27.44 7.78
C MET A 121 -17.09 -28.44 6.71
N ASP A 122 -16.10 -29.30 6.98
CA ASP A 122 -15.51 -30.28 6.02
C ASP A 122 -15.20 -29.65 4.64
N LEU A 123 -14.65 -28.44 4.65
CA LEU A 123 -14.33 -27.73 3.43
C LEU A 123 -13.12 -28.36 2.72
N SER A 124 -13.18 -28.41 1.39
CA SER A 124 -11.99 -28.67 0.59
C SER A 124 -11.00 -27.50 0.69
N PRO A 125 -9.70 -27.70 0.39
CA PRO A 125 -8.71 -26.60 0.34
C PRO A 125 -9.17 -25.42 -0.51
N LEU A 126 -9.75 -25.69 -1.66
CA LEU A 126 -10.31 -24.68 -2.56
C LEU A 126 -11.54 -24.01 -1.95
N GLY A 127 -12.42 -24.77 -1.27
CA GLY A 127 -13.59 -24.23 -0.58
C GLY A 127 -13.20 -23.27 0.53
N PHE A 128 -12.17 -23.62 1.33
CA PHE A 128 -11.64 -22.74 2.37
C PHE A 128 -11.04 -21.46 1.77
N LEU A 129 -10.24 -21.58 0.71
CA LEU A 129 -9.65 -20.44 0.02
C LEU A 129 -10.74 -19.49 -0.51
N PHE A 130 -11.76 -20.03 -1.16
CA PHE A 130 -12.89 -19.24 -1.66
C PHE A 130 -13.64 -18.54 -0.53
N MET A 131 -14.01 -19.29 0.52
CA MET A 131 -14.73 -18.76 1.69
C MET A 131 -13.94 -17.61 2.35
N SER A 132 -12.66 -17.80 2.58
CA SER A 132 -11.80 -16.77 3.20
C SER A 132 -11.74 -15.49 2.35
N GLN A 133 -11.63 -15.62 1.03
CA GLN A 133 -11.61 -14.48 0.12
C GLN A 133 -12.95 -13.74 0.07
N VAL A 134 -14.07 -14.44 0.13
CA VAL A 134 -15.41 -13.84 0.22
C VAL A 134 -15.56 -13.07 1.54
N ILE A 135 -15.13 -13.65 2.66
CA ILE A 135 -15.18 -12.96 3.96
C ILE A 135 -14.33 -11.68 3.93
N ILE A 136 -13.10 -11.75 3.42
CA ILE A 136 -12.20 -10.59 3.31
C ILE A 136 -12.79 -9.52 2.40
N PHE A 137 -13.40 -9.91 1.28
CA PHE A 137 -14.08 -8.99 0.37
C PHE A 137 -15.23 -8.25 1.06
N LEU A 138 -16.08 -8.97 1.79
CA LEU A 138 -17.21 -8.39 2.54
C LEU A 138 -16.74 -7.48 3.67
N LEU A 139 -15.68 -7.86 4.38
CA LEU A 139 -15.06 -7.04 5.41
C LEU A 139 -14.44 -5.76 4.84
N GLY A 140 -13.99 -5.78 3.60
CA GLY A 140 -13.46 -4.60 2.90
C GLY A 140 -14.47 -3.47 2.68
N TRP A 141 -15.76 -3.70 2.88
CA TRP A 141 -16.77 -2.66 2.79
C TRP A 141 -16.82 -1.74 4.02
N PRO A 142 -16.91 -2.28 5.27
CA PRO A 142 -16.92 -1.46 6.48
C PRO A 142 -15.53 -1.17 7.05
N LEU A 143 -14.50 -1.93 6.70
CA LEU A 143 -13.17 -1.86 7.29
C LEU A 143 -12.11 -1.39 6.30
N GLU A 144 -11.10 -0.72 6.81
CA GLU A 144 -9.92 -0.38 6.04
C GLU A 144 -9.01 -1.62 5.86
N TRP A 145 -8.24 -1.67 4.79
CA TRP A 145 -7.34 -2.78 4.47
C TRP A 145 -6.32 -3.10 5.57
N THR A 146 -5.85 -2.08 6.30
CA THR A 146 -4.94 -2.24 7.44
C THR A 146 -5.57 -3.04 8.57
N GLU A 147 -6.83 -2.76 8.89
CA GLU A 147 -7.58 -3.46 9.92
C GLU A 147 -7.79 -4.93 9.55
N ILE A 148 -8.10 -5.19 8.28
CA ILE A 148 -8.29 -6.56 7.79
C ILE A 148 -6.99 -7.36 7.91
N ILE A 149 -5.85 -6.79 7.52
CA ILE A 149 -4.55 -7.47 7.62
C ILE A 149 -4.19 -7.75 9.08
N ILE A 150 -4.39 -6.80 9.98
CA ILE A 150 -3.88 -6.89 11.35
C ILE A 150 -4.80 -7.75 12.23
N ILE A 151 -6.11 -7.69 12.01
CA ILE A 151 -7.08 -8.38 12.86
C ILE A 151 -7.47 -9.73 12.28
N PHE A 152 -7.83 -9.76 10.99
CA PHE A 152 -8.46 -10.95 10.40
C PHE A 152 -7.45 -11.91 9.77
N CYS A 153 -6.38 -11.44 9.13
CA CYS A 153 -5.40 -12.36 8.55
C CYS A 153 -4.77 -13.32 9.58
N PRO A 154 -4.40 -12.90 10.81
CA PRO A 154 -3.91 -13.81 11.84
C PRO A 154 -4.88 -14.91 12.25
N ILE A 155 -6.19 -14.72 12.04
CA ILE A 155 -7.21 -15.74 12.31
C ILE A 155 -7.16 -16.85 11.24
N PHE A 156 -6.89 -16.50 9.99
CA PHE A 156 -6.82 -17.44 8.88
C PHE A 156 -5.50 -18.21 8.80
N ILE A 157 -4.36 -17.59 9.22
CA ILE A 157 -3.02 -18.18 9.09
C ILE A 157 -2.91 -19.58 9.71
N PRO A 158 -3.39 -19.86 10.94
CA PRO A 158 -3.32 -21.20 11.51
C PRO A 158 -4.15 -22.25 10.76
N LEU A 159 -5.16 -21.81 10.01
CA LEU A 159 -6.03 -22.68 9.23
C LEU A 159 -5.40 -23.11 7.89
N LEU A 160 -4.43 -22.33 7.37
CA LEU A 160 -3.76 -22.63 6.11
C LEU A 160 -3.08 -24.01 6.14
N ASP A 161 -2.38 -24.32 7.22
CA ASP A 161 -1.71 -25.62 7.39
C ASP A 161 -2.72 -26.77 7.45
N HIS A 162 -3.86 -26.57 8.11
CA HIS A 162 -4.91 -27.58 8.19
C HIS A 162 -5.51 -27.91 6.81
N PHE A 163 -5.79 -26.87 6.02
CA PHE A 163 -6.38 -27.03 4.69
C PHE A 163 -5.32 -27.22 3.58
N LYS A 164 -4.03 -27.29 3.93
CA LYS A 164 -2.91 -27.42 2.99
C LYS A 164 -2.92 -26.36 1.88
N VAL A 165 -3.26 -25.14 2.23
CA VAL A 165 -3.22 -23.99 1.33
C VAL A 165 -1.86 -23.32 1.45
N ASP A 166 -1.24 -23.03 0.33
CA ASP A 166 0.05 -22.33 0.30
C ASP A 166 -0.08 -20.91 0.89
N PRO A 167 0.73 -20.55 1.92
CA PRO A 167 0.65 -19.23 2.57
C PRO A 167 0.99 -18.07 1.63
N ILE A 168 1.88 -18.29 0.64
CA ILE A 168 2.26 -17.25 -0.33
C ILE A 168 1.08 -16.97 -1.25
N LEU A 169 0.44 -18.03 -1.79
CA LEU A 169 -0.76 -17.89 -2.60
C LEU A 169 -1.86 -17.15 -1.84
N PHE A 170 -2.14 -17.58 -0.59
CA PHE A 170 -3.13 -16.93 0.25
C PHE A 170 -2.82 -15.44 0.46
N GLY A 171 -1.58 -15.12 0.85
CA GLY A 171 -1.15 -13.75 1.10
C GLY A 171 -1.28 -12.84 -0.12
N ILE A 172 -0.92 -13.34 -1.30
CA ILE A 172 -1.04 -12.58 -2.56
C ILE A 172 -2.51 -12.39 -2.92
N MET A 173 -3.35 -13.42 -2.78
CA MET A 173 -4.79 -13.30 -3.01
C MET A 173 -5.45 -12.30 -2.07
N VAL A 174 -5.07 -12.28 -0.79
CA VAL A 174 -5.52 -11.26 0.17
C VAL A 174 -5.10 -9.87 -0.29
N ALA A 175 -3.84 -9.69 -0.68
CA ALA A 175 -3.33 -8.40 -1.15
C ALA A 175 -4.09 -7.88 -2.39
N VAL A 176 -4.42 -8.76 -3.33
CA VAL A 176 -5.23 -8.41 -4.52
C VAL A 176 -6.68 -8.11 -4.13
N ASN A 177 -7.26 -8.90 -3.21
CA ASN A 177 -8.63 -8.70 -2.73
C ASN A 177 -8.81 -7.34 -2.04
N LEU A 178 -7.83 -6.95 -1.24
CA LEU A 178 -7.85 -5.65 -0.55
C LEU A 178 -7.82 -4.46 -1.52
N GLN A 179 -7.41 -4.64 -2.78
CA GLN A 179 -7.57 -3.61 -3.81
C GLN A 179 -9.06 -3.30 -4.07
N ALA A 180 -9.93 -4.30 -3.97
CA ALA A 180 -11.38 -4.10 -4.11
C ALA A 180 -11.93 -3.22 -2.97
N ALA A 181 -11.41 -3.34 -1.75
CA ALA A 181 -11.79 -2.49 -0.62
C ALA A 181 -11.48 -1.01 -0.88
N PHE A 182 -10.36 -0.71 -1.54
CA PHE A 182 -9.98 0.64 -1.95
C PHE A 182 -10.91 1.26 -3.01
N LEU A 183 -11.59 0.41 -3.78
CA LEU A 183 -12.45 0.81 -4.90
C LEU A 183 -13.93 0.79 -4.53
N SER A 184 -14.32 0.04 -3.47
CA SER A 184 -15.73 -0.18 -3.13
C SER A 184 -16.28 0.88 -2.17
N PRO A 185 -17.49 1.43 -2.43
CA PRO A 185 -18.20 2.23 -1.44
C PRO A 185 -18.53 1.36 -0.20
N PRO A 186 -18.62 1.95 1.00
CA PRO A 186 -18.57 3.38 1.35
C PRO A 186 -17.18 3.92 1.68
N VAL A 187 -16.16 3.05 1.92
CA VAL A 187 -14.84 3.44 2.44
C VAL A 187 -13.82 3.71 1.32
N ALA A 188 -14.22 3.67 0.05
CA ALA A 188 -13.36 3.84 -1.12
C ALA A 188 -12.41 5.05 -1.04
N MET A 189 -11.30 4.93 -0.34
CA MET A 189 -10.32 6.02 -0.10
C MET A 189 -9.81 6.61 -1.41
N SER A 190 -9.60 5.79 -2.44
CA SER A 190 -9.20 6.27 -3.77
C SER A 190 -10.20 7.22 -4.40
N ALA A 191 -11.50 6.99 -4.21
CA ALA A 191 -12.55 7.87 -4.71
C ALA A 191 -12.54 9.23 -4.01
N PHE A 192 -12.31 9.24 -2.70
CA PHE A 192 -12.24 10.49 -1.92
C PHE A 192 -10.99 11.30 -2.27
N TYR A 193 -9.83 10.65 -2.42
CA TYR A 193 -8.61 11.31 -2.88
C TYR A 193 -8.79 11.90 -4.28
N LEU A 194 -9.36 11.14 -5.21
CA LEU A 194 -9.64 11.62 -6.56
C LEU A 194 -10.63 12.79 -6.54
N LYS A 195 -11.66 12.73 -5.71
CA LYS A 195 -12.61 13.84 -5.53
C LYS A 195 -11.94 15.11 -5.03
N GLY A 196 -10.97 14.98 -4.12
CA GLY A 196 -10.22 16.11 -3.56
C GLY A 196 -9.44 16.90 -4.60
N VAL A 197 -8.99 16.26 -5.69
CA VAL A 197 -8.22 16.90 -6.79
C VAL A 197 -9.04 17.11 -8.05
N SER A 198 -10.26 16.58 -8.11
CA SER A 198 -11.13 16.67 -9.30
C SER A 198 -11.81 18.05 -9.40
N PRO A 199 -12.12 18.52 -10.62
CA PRO A 199 -12.92 19.72 -10.85
C PRO A 199 -14.28 19.64 -10.13
N LYS A 200 -14.85 20.80 -9.77
CA LYS A 200 -16.10 20.88 -8.98
C LYS A 200 -17.31 20.19 -9.63
N HIS A 201 -17.34 20.12 -10.96
CA HIS A 201 -18.43 19.48 -11.71
C HIS A 201 -18.41 17.95 -11.65
N VAL A 202 -17.28 17.34 -11.30
CA VAL A 202 -17.17 15.88 -11.17
C VAL A 202 -17.77 15.48 -9.83
N THR A 203 -18.83 14.70 -9.84
CA THR A 203 -19.51 14.21 -8.63
C THR A 203 -18.87 12.92 -8.11
N LEU A 204 -19.02 12.64 -6.82
CA LEU A 204 -18.52 11.40 -6.21
C LEU A 204 -19.15 10.15 -6.86
N ASN A 205 -20.44 10.22 -7.21
CA ASN A 205 -21.14 9.12 -7.89
C ASN A 205 -20.56 8.81 -9.27
N GLN A 206 -20.14 9.83 -10.01
CA GLN A 206 -19.45 9.63 -11.31
C GLN A 206 -18.10 8.94 -11.12
N ILE A 207 -17.36 9.29 -10.05
CA ILE A 207 -16.10 8.63 -9.71
C ILE A 207 -16.37 7.16 -9.37
N PHE A 208 -17.32 6.87 -8.52
CA PHE A 208 -17.69 5.49 -8.19
C PHE A 208 -18.10 4.68 -9.42
N ALA A 209 -18.95 5.24 -10.28
CA ALA A 209 -19.33 4.57 -11.52
C ALA A 209 -18.12 4.26 -12.42
N GLY A 210 -17.16 5.18 -12.50
CA GLY A 210 -15.90 4.98 -13.23
C GLY A 210 -14.98 3.93 -12.60
N MET A 211 -15.09 3.66 -11.29
CA MET A 211 -14.28 2.67 -10.58
C MET A 211 -14.85 1.25 -10.66
N MET A 212 -16.15 1.08 -10.92
CA MET A 212 -16.79 -0.24 -10.99
C MET A 212 -16.13 -1.21 -11.99
N PRO A 213 -15.75 -0.81 -13.21
CA PRO A 213 -15.06 -1.69 -14.15
C PRO A 213 -13.71 -2.20 -13.59
N TYR A 214 -12.98 -1.37 -12.86
CA TYR A 214 -11.70 -1.76 -12.25
C TYR A 214 -11.92 -2.75 -11.11
N MET A 215 -12.95 -2.59 -10.31
CA MET A 215 -13.34 -3.57 -9.29
C MET A 215 -13.67 -4.93 -9.93
N LEU A 216 -14.36 -4.95 -11.06
CA LEU A 216 -14.62 -6.18 -11.81
C LEU A 216 -13.32 -6.84 -12.28
N ILE A 217 -12.33 -6.05 -12.74
CA ILE A 217 -10.99 -6.58 -13.12
C ILE A 217 -10.29 -7.22 -11.93
N VAL A 218 -10.38 -6.64 -10.73
CA VAL A 218 -9.80 -7.23 -9.50
C VAL A 218 -10.47 -8.57 -9.20
N ILE A 219 -11.80 -8.66 -9.28
CA ILE A 219 -12.54 -9.91 -9.05
C ILE A 219 -12.15 -10.97 -10.09
N LEU A 220 -12.02 -10.59 -11.37
CA LEU A 220 -11.55 -11.50 -12.42
C LEU A 220 -10.11 -11.96 -12.17
N CYS A 221 -9.22 -11.07 -11.72
CA CYS A 221 -7.87 -11.42 -11.35
C CYS A 221 -7.83 -12.47 -10.22
N LEU A 222 -8.64 -12.27 -9.18
CA LEU A 222 -8.80 -13.25 -8.09
C LEU A 222 -9.30 -14.60 -8.62
N ALA A 223 -10.28 -14.60 -9.53
CA ALA A 223 -10.80 -15.82 -10.14
C ALA A 223 -9.70 -16.54 -10.95
N PHE A 224 -8.89 -15.82 -11.72
CA PHE A 224 -7.76 -16.39 -12.45
C PHE A 224 -6.69 -16.97 -11.51
N MET A 225 -6.33 -16.28 -10.44
CA MET A 225 -5.39 -16.78 -9.44
C MET A 225 -5.90 -18.04 -8.74
N TYR A 226 -7.22 -18.11 -8.49
CA TYR A 226 -7.88 -19.27 -7.91
C TYR A 226 -7.85 -20.48 -8.84
N ILE A 227 -8.10 -20.28 -10.16
CA ILE A 227 -8.13 -21.35 -11.18
C ILE A 227 -6.70 -21.78 -11.54
N TRP A 228 -5.77 -20.82 -11.58
CA TRP A 228 -4.38 -21.07 -12.00
C TRP A 228 -3.37 -20.50 -10.98
N PRO A 229 -3.14 -21.20 -9.86
CA PRO A 229 -2.20 -20.77 -8.81
C PRO A 229 -0.76 -20.56 -9.31
N GLY A 230 -0.35 -21.30 -10.36
CA GLY A 230 0.96 -21.17 -10.98
C GLY A 230 1.27 -19.78 -11.51
N MET A 231 0.26 -18.99 -11.87
CA MET A 231 0.45 -17.58 -12.26
C MET A 231 1.06 -16.74 -11.12
N THR A 232 0.72 -17.09 -9.89
CA THR A 232 1.17 -16.37 -8.69
C THR A 232 2.48 -16.94 -8.14
N LEU A 233 2.63 -18.26 -8.16
CA LEU A 233 3.74 -18.97 -7.52
C LEU A 233 4.97 -19.11 -8.41
N TRP A 234 4.82 -19.00 -9.73
CA TRP A 234 5.93 -19.18 -10.68
C TRP A 234 7.15 -18.28 -10.38
N LEU A 235 6.94 -17.01 -10.12
CA LEU A 235 8.05 -16.08 -9.91
C LEU A 235 8.78 -16.32 -8.58
N PRO A 236 8.11 -16.52 -7.44
CA PRO A 236 8.76 -16.94 -6.20
C PRO A 236 9.53 -18.25 -6.32
N GLU A 237 8.97 -19.25 -7.00
CA GLU A 237 9.64 -20.53 -7.24
C GLU A 237 10.89 -20.37 -8.11
N PHE A 238 10.81 -19.56 -9.17
CA PHE A 238 11.94 -19.28 -10.04
C PHE A 238 13.07 -18.52 -9.33
N LEU A 239 12.74 -17.55 -8.48
CA LEU A 239 13.74 -16.71 -7.81
C LEU A 239 14.37 -17.37 -6.58
N TYR A 240 13.61 -18.14 -5.83
CA TYR A 240 14.04 -18.69 -4.54
C TYR A 240 14.27 -20.20 -4.56
N GLY A 241 14.08 -20.87 -5.70
CA GLY A 241 14.60 -22.19 -5.98
C GLY A 241 14.07 -23.30 -5.06
N LYS A 242 12.77 -23.47 -4.97
CA LYS A 242 12.18 -24.68 -4.37
C LYS A 242 11.20 -25.31 -5.32
#